data_b3918b5b07a39716eb1e4dded1c7416d
#
_entry.id   b3918b5b07a39716eb1e4dded1c7416d
#
_cell.length_a   1.000
_cell.length_b   1.000
_cell.length_c   1.000
_cell.angle_alpha   90.00
_cell.angle_beta   90.00
_cell.angle_gamma   90.00
#
_symmetry.space_group_name_H-M   'P 1'
#
loop_
_entity.id
_entity.type
_entity.pdbx_description
1 polymer ?
#
loop_
_entity_poly.entity_id
_entity_poly.type
_entity_poly.pdbx_seq_one_letter_code
_entity_poly.pdbx_strand_id
1 'polypeptide(L)'
;MNSYLPIICGISGTELSNEEIKFFEQYKPWGVILFERNCSDINSIKRLTAHLKEINHINLPILIDQEGGRVSRLNLDNIKKFKTSDFFGKLIEQNFDLGLRLLELNSIMMASTLKELGINSNTIPVLDLPTNEESGIIGDRAYSTDENIVSAAGKIVIKTLTSNGVAPIMKHIPGHGKAKVDSHLEMPMVDADEILLEKYDFKPFTENAEAQLAMTAHIKFNKIDSDNIATFSKTIINKII
;
A
#
# COMPACT_ATOMS: atom_id res chain seq x y z
N MET A 1 -11.38 -28.50 -1.58
CA MET A 1 -10.70 -27.21 -1.76
C MET A 1 -10.40 -26.66 -0.37
N ASN A 2 -9.15 -26.40 -0.03
CA ASN A 2 -8.85 -25.70 1.22
C ASN A 2 -9.34 -24.26 1.10
N SER A 3 -10.45 -23.93 1.76
CA SER A 3 -10.98 -22.58 1.78
C SER A 3 -10.17 -21.77 2.79
N TYR A 4 -9.46 -20.75 2.31
CA TYR A 4 -8.83 -19.76 3.16
C TYR A 4 -9.87 -18.75 3.66
N LEU A 5 -9.73 -18.32 4.92
CA LEU A 5 -10.55 -17.23 5.44
C LEU A 5 -10.11 -15.93 4.73
N PRO A 6 -11.02 -15.17 4.07
CA PRO A 6 -10.67 -13.99 3.30
C PRO A 6 -10.36 -12.78 4.20
N ILE A 7 -9.36 -12.94 5.05
CA ILE A 7 -8.85 -11.88 5.94
C ILE A 7 -7.34 -11.78 5.83
N ILE A 8 -6.84 -10.58 6.05
CA ILE A 8 -5.44 -10.27 6.33
C ILE A 8 -5.39 -9.81 7.77
N CYS A 9 -4.59 -10.46 8.60
CA CYS A 9 -4.47 -10.11 10.02
C CYS A 9 -3.05 -9.72 10.39
N GLY A 10 -2.92 -8.86 11.40
CA GLY A 10 -1.64 -8.59 12.07
C GLY A 10 -1.33 -9.63 13.12
N ILE A 11 -0.09 -9.61 13.60
CA ILE A 11 0.39 -10.44 14.72
C ILE A 11 0.93 -9.56 15.84
N SER A 12 1.01 -10.12 17.04
CA SER A 12 1.28 -9.36 18.26
C SER A 12 2.75 -8.97 18.42
N GLY A 13 3.67 -9.85 18.06
CA GLY A 13 5.10 -9.69 18.36
C GLY A 13 6.03 -10.13 17.24
N THR A 14 7.29 -10.37 17.59
CA THR A 14 8.36 -10.83 16.68
C THR A 14 8.37 -12.34 16.48
N GLU A 15 7.54 -13.06 17.23
CA GLU A 15 7.30 -14.50 17.14
C GLU A 15 5.81 -14.75 17.33
N LEU A 16 5.31 -15.88 16.83
CA LEU A 16 3.91 -16.26 17.01
C LEU A 16 3.67 -16.81 18.41
N SER A 17 2.63 -16.35 19.07
CA SER A 17 2.13 -16.95 20.31
C SER A 17 1.46 -18.30 20.03
N ASN A 18 1.28 -19.12 21.08
CA ASN A 18 0.58 -20.40 20.96
C ASN A 18 -0.89 -20.23 20.50
N GLU A 19 -1.53 -19.11 20.87
CA GLU A 19 -2.88 -18.77 20.46
C GLU A 19 -2.92 -18.40 18.97
N GLU A 20 -1.95 -17.63 18.48
CA GLU A 20 -1.82 -17.27 17.08
C GLU A 20 -1.54 -18.52 16.23
N ILE A 21 -0.65 -19.41 16.64
CA ILE A 21 -0.39 -20.69 15.96
C ILE A 21 -1.69 -21.47 15.78
N LYS A 22 -2.44 -21.70 16.88
CA LYS A 22 -3.74 -22.40 16.82
C LYS A 22 -4.73 -21.70 15.89
N PHE A 23 -4.77 -20.35 15.91
CA PHE A 23 -5.63 -19.56 15.04
C PHE A 23 -5.27 -19.78 13.56
N PHE A 24 -3.99 -19.70 13.21
CA PHE A 24 -3.52 -19.92 11.85
C PHE A 24 -3.79 -21.34 11.34
N GLU A 25 -3.56 -22.35 12.17
CA GLU A 25 -3.85 -23.75 11.83
C GLU A 25 -5.34 -24.01 11.60
N GLN A 26 -6.20 -23.40 12.44
CA GLN A 26 -7.65 -23.61 12.41
C GLN A 26 -8.33 -22.83 11.29
N TYR A 27 -8.02 -21.55 11.14
CA TYR A 27 -8.78 -20.61 10.29
C TYR A 27 -8.10 -20.28 8.97
N LYS A 28 -6.80 -20.49 8.84
CA LYS A 28 -6.02 -20.28 7.62
C LYS A 28 -6.31 -18.93 6.95
N PRO A 29 -5.97 -17.78 7.57
CA PRO A 29 -6.17 -16.47 6.97
C PRO A 29 -5.45 -16.39 5.63
N TRP A 30 -6.00 -15.58 4.70
CA TRP A 30 -5.44 -15.40 3.37
C TRP A 30 -4.07 -14.73 3.39
N GLY A 31 -3.82 -13.82 4.35
CA GLY A 31 -2.55 -13.12 4.45
C GLY A 31 -2.26 -12.58 5.86
N VAL A 32 -1.02 -12.11 6.02
CA VAL A 32 -0.54 -11.47 7.25
C VAL A 32 0.07 -10.13 6.88
N ILE A 33 -0.19 -9.08 7.69
CA ILE A 33 0.48 -7.78 7.56
C ILE A 33 1.40 -7.56 8.75
N LEU A 34 2.66 -7.21 8.44
CA LEU A 34 3.68 -6.89 9.45
C LEU A 34 3.70 -5.40 9.73
N PHE A 35 3.82 -5.08 11.01
CA PHE A 35 4.01 -3.72 11.53
C PHE A 35 5.40 -3.57 12.15
N GLU A 36 5.76 -2.35 12.56
CA GLU A 36 7.06 -2.06 13.17
C GLU A 36 7.36 -2.97 14.39
N ARG A 37 6.33 -3.28 15.20
CA ARG A 37 6.45 -4.18 16.36
C ARG A 37 6.91 -5.61 16.02
N ASN A 38 6.77 -6.00 14.74
CA ASN A 38 7.19 -7.32 14.26
C ASN A 38 8.61 -7.31 13.67
N CYS A 39 9.22 -6.12 13.52
CA CYS A 39 10.44 -5.88 12.76
C CYS A 39 11.60 -5.44 13.68
N SER A 40 12.01 -6.28 14.64
CA SER A 40 13.07 -5.94 15.60
C SER A 40 14.48 -6.04 15.01
N ASP A 41 14.74 -7.07 14.20
CA ASP A 41 16.01 -7.31 13.50
C ASP A 41 15.81 -8.25 12.32
N ILE A 42 16.78 -8.28 11.39
CA ILE A 42 16.74 -9.08 10.16
C ILE A 42 16.49 -10.57 10.42
N ASN A 43 17.17 -11.15 11.41
CA ASN A 43 17.06 -12.57 11.67
C ASN A 43 15.71 -12.95 12.28
N SER A 44 15.16 -12.10 13.16
CA SER A 44 13.82 -12.28 13.73
C SER A 44 12.75 -12.21 12.65
N ILE A 45 12.83 -11.24 11.72
CA ILE A 45 11.90 -11.14 10.59
C ILE A 45 11.97 -12.40 9.73
N LYS A 46 13.17 -12.86 9.37
CA LYS A 46 13.36 -14.07 8.56
C LYS A 46 12.79 -15.32 9.24
N ARG A 47 13.01 -15.49 10.55
CA ARG A 47 12.41 -16.61 11.32
C ARG A 47 10.89 -16.53 11.34
N LEU A 48 10.35 -15.34 11.61
CA LEU A 48 8.90 -15.10 11.66
C LEU A 48 8.24 -15.40 10.32
N THR A 49 8.76 -14.87 9.22
CA THR A 49 8.21 -15.08 7.88
C THR A 49 8.32 -16.54 7.42
N ALA A 50 9.39 -17.23 7.80
CA ALA A 50 9.56 -18.66 7.52
C ALA A 50 8.52 -19.49 8.32
N HIS A 51 8.35 -19.22 9.61
CA HIS A 51 7.37 -19.90 10.45
C HIS A 51 5.93 -19.70 9.98
N LEU A 52 5.56 -18.47 9.59
CA LEU A 52 4.25 -18.18 9.02
C LEU A 52 3.95 -18.99 7.74
N LYS A 53 4.95 -19.13 6.85
CA LYS A 53 4.83 -19.93 5.63
C LYS A 53 4.71 -21.42 5.91
N GLU A 54 5.42 -21.92 6.92
CA GLU A 54 5.38 -23.32 7.33
C GLU A 54 4.00 -23.72 7.84
N ILE A 55 3.39 -22.91 8.72
CA ILE A 55 2.07 -23.19 9.31
C ILE A 55 0.96 -23.21 8.26
N ASN A 56 1.00 -22.31 7.28
CA ASN A 56 -0.06 -22.16 6.30
C ASN A 56 0.03 -23.10 5.08
N HIS A 57 1.15 -23.75 4.85
CA HIS A 57 1.37 -24.68 3.72
C HIS A 57 1.10 -24.08 2.34
N ILE A 58 1.24 -22.72 2.17
CA ILE A 58 0.97 -22.00 0.93
C ILE A 58 1.98 -20.86 0.77
N ASN A 59 2.02 -20.27 -0.41
CA ASN A 59 2.66 -18.98 -0.64
C ASN A 59 1.85 -17.86 0.04
N LEU A 60 1.83 -17.88 1.36
CA LEU A 60 1.10 -16.93 2.19
C LEU A 60 1.49 -15.50 1.81
N PRO A 61 0.55 -14.63 1.44
CA PRO A 61 0.83 -13.20 1.32
C PRO A 61 1.29 -12.64 2.67
N ILE A 62 2.52 -12.17 2.73
CA ILE A 62 3.07 -11.44 3.88
C ILE A 62 3.29 -10.01 3.43
N LEU A 63 2.48 -9.13 3.96
CA LEU A 63 2.37 -7.73 3.60
C LEU A 63 3.17 -6.83 4.54
N ILE A 64 3.59 -5.67 4.04
CA ILE A 64 4.20 -4.63 4.85
C ILE A 64 3.87 -3.24 4.28
N ASP A 65 3.78 -2.22 5.14
CA ASP A 65 3.75 -0.81 4.74
C ASP A 65 5.19 -0.27 4.65
N GLN A 66 5.85 -0.52 3.54
CA GLN A 66 7.19 -0.02 3.28
C GLN A 66 7.12 0.97 2.11
N GLU A 67 6.69 2.21 2.38
CA GLU A 67 6.56 3.27 1.37
C GLU A 67 7.89 3.99 1.13
N GLY A 68 8.64 4.17 2.18
CA GLY A 68 9.78 5.06 2.30
C GLY A 68 9.44 6.32 3.12
N GLY A 69 10.47 7.07 3.51
CA GLY A 69 10.28 8.23 4.38
C GLY A 69 9.65 7.86 5.72
N ARG A 70 8.60 8.58 6.13
CA ARG A 70 7.93 8.40 7.42
C ARG A 70 7.07 7.13 7.53
N VAL A 71 6.67 6.54 6.42
CA VAL A 71 5.93 5.26 6.40
C VAL A 71 6.89 4.14 6.02
N SER A 72 7.59 3.68 7.04
CA SER A 72 8.58 2.60 6.97
C SER A 72 8.45 1.74 8.22
N ARG A 73 8.37 0.43 8.05
CA ARG A 73 8.35 -0.54 9.17
C ARG A 73 9.72 -1.17 9.41
N LEU A 74 10.59 -1.09 8.40
CA LEU A 74 11.96 -1.62 8.46
C LEU A 74 12.95 -0.53 8.89
N ASN A 75 12.80 -0.04 10.13
CA ASN A 75 13.66 0.99 10.72
C ASN A 75 14.91 0.37 11.37
N LEU A 76 15.65 -0.45 10.61
CA LEU A 76 16.83 -1.18 11.08
C LEU A 76 18.12 -0.53 10.53
N ASP A 77 19.17 -0.47 11.35
CA ASP A 77 20.44 0.16 10.97
C ASP A 77 21.08 -0.48 9.73
N ASN A 78 20.87 -1.78 9.54
CA ASN A 78 21.42 -2.55 8.43
C ASN A 78 20.52 -2.55 7.17
N ILE A 79 19.39 -1.84 7.19
CA ILE A 79 18.50 -1.70 6.04
C ILE A 79 18.56 -0.27 5.54
N LYS A 80 18.77 -0.11 4.23
CA LYS A 80 18.81 1.21 3.60
C LYS A 80 17.47 1.93 3.77
N LYS A 81 17.52 3.18 4.21
CA LYS A 81 16.33 4.04 4.25
C LYS A 81 15.90 4.42 2.83
N PHE A 82 14.68 4.06 2.47
CA PHE A 82 14.07 4.42 1.19
C PHE A 82 13.57 5.86 1.20
N LYS A 83 13.68 6.53 0.06
CA LYS A 83 13.19 7.90 -0.12
C LYS A 83 11.67 7.93 -0.24
N THR A 84 11.08 9.10 0.02
CA THR A 84 9.63 9.36 -0.10
C THR A 84 9.18 9.32 -1.55
N SER A 85 7.87 9.15 -1.78
CA SER A 85 7.29 9.28 -3.13
C SER A 85 7.46 10.69 -3.70
N ASP A 86 7.29 11.73 -2.89
CA ASP A 86 7.50 13.14 -3.26
C ASP A 86 8.92 13.40 -3.78
N PHE A 87 9.94 12.77 -3.20
CA PHE A 87 11.30 12.88 -3.71
C PHE A 87 11.41 12.42 -5.17
N PHE A 88 10.78 11.29 -5.51
CA PHE A 88 10.77 10.79 -6.88
C PHE A 88 9.86 11.60 -7.78
N GLY A 89 8.71 12.08 -7.27
CA GLY A 89 7.83 12.99 -8.00
C GLY A 89 8.56 14.23 -8.49
N LYS A 90 9.30 14.89 -7.61
CA LYS A 90 10.15 16.05 -7.95
C LYS A 90 11.23 15.72 -8.97
N LEU A 91 11.82 14.53 -8.93
CA LEU A 91 12.77 14.11 -9.96
C LEU A 91 12.10 13.88 -11.32
N ILE A 92 10.89 13.33 -11.36
CA ILE A 92 10.09 13.12 -12.56
C ILE A 92 9.69 14.47 -13.17
N GLU A 93 9.28 15.44 -12.35
CA GLU A 93 8.97 16.80 -12.79
C GLU A 93 10.19 17.52 -13.43
N GLN A 94 11.38 17.30 -12.87
CA GLN A 94 12.63 17.87 -13.41
C GLN A 94 13.08 17.19 -14.71
N ASN A 95 13.00 15.87 -14.77
CA ASN A 95 13.35 15.07 -15.92
C ASN A 95 12.56 13.75 -15.88
N PHE A 96 11.55 13.66 -16.73
CA PHE A 96 10.55 12.60 -16.71
C PHE A 96 11.18 11.21 -16.82
N ASP A 97 12.02 10.97 -17.83
CA ASP A 97 12.61 9.66 -18.08
C ASP A 97 13.63 9.26 -17.00
N LEU A 98 14.48 10.19 -16.59
CA LEU A 98 15.47 9.94 -15.55
C LEU A 98 14.81 9.70 -14.19
N GLY A 99 13.78 10.51 -13.85
CA GLY A 99 13.03 10.35 -12.60
C GLY A 99 12.35 8.99 -12.51
N LEU A 100 11.68 8.55 -13.58
CA LEU A 100 11.06 7.22 -13.64
C LEU A 100 12.12 6.10 -13.55
N ARG A 101 13.27 6.27 -14.19
CA ARG A 101 14.36 5.29 -14.10
C ARG A 101 14.93 5.17 -12.69
N LEU A 102 15.08 6.28 -11.97
CA LEU A 102 15.53 6.28 -10.58
C LEU A 102 14.49 5.66 -9.64
N LEU A 103 13.20 5.90 -9.88
CA LEU A 103 12.10 5.25 -9.16
C LEU A 103 12.09 3.73 -9.41
N GLU A 104 12.31 3.29 -10.64
CA GLU A 104 12.45 1.87 -10.99
C GLU A 104 13.58 1.20 -10.20
N LEU A 105 14.77 1.80 -10.18
CA LEU A 105 15.91 1.28 -9.43
C LEU A 105 15.64 1.20 -7.92
N ASN A 106 14.99 2.24 -7.35
CA ASN A 106 14.56 2.22 -5.95
C ASN A 106 13.57 1.08 -5.67
N SER A 107 12.63 0.84 -6.59
CA SER A 107 11.63 -0.23 -6.46
C SER A 107 12.26 -1.63 -6.57
N ILE A 108 13.27 -1.82 -7.44
CA ILE A 108 14.07 -3.06 -7.50
C ILE A 108 14.79 -3.32 -6.17
N MET A 109 15.43 -2.30 -5.62
CA MET A 109 16.14 -2.41 -4.33
C MET A 109 15.17 -2.75 -3.19
N MET A 110 14.00 -2.12 -3.17
CA MET A 110 12.95 -2.39 -2.18
C MET A 110 12.43 -3.82 -2.30
N ALA A 111 12.10 -4.28 -3.51
CA ALA A 111 11.66 -5.65 -3.75
C ALA A 111 12.73 -6.68 -3.31
N SER A 112 14.00 -6.44 -3.62
CA SER A 112 15.10 -7.30 -3.18
C SER A 112 15.19 -7.39 -1.67
N THR A 113 15.12 -6.25 -0.97
CA THR A 113 15.13 -6.19 0.50
C THR A 113 13.97 -6.97 1.11
N LEU A 114 12.75 -6.77 0.61
CA LEU A 114 11.56 -7.45 1.10
C LEU A 114 11.64 -8.97 0.90
N LYS A 115 12.05 -9.40 -0.29
CA LYS A 115 12.23 -10.83 -0.59
C LYS A 115 13.27 -11.49 0.30
N GLU A 116 14.38 -10.82 0.57
CA GLU A 116 15.41 -11.34 1.48
C GLU A 116 14.87 -11.57 2.89
N LEU A 117 13.89 -10.77 3.33
CA LEU A 117 13.20 -10.89 4.60
C LEU A 117 12.02 -11.88 4.56
N GLY A 118 11.73 -12.50 3.40
CA GLY A 118 10.61 -13.43 3.23
C GLY A 118 9.27 -12.75 3.05
N ILE A 119 9.24 -11.41 2.88
CA ILE A 119 8.03 -10.59 2.63
C ILE A 119 7.77 -10.58 1.11
N ASN A 120 6.53 -10.80 0.69
CA ASN A 120 6.16 -10.95 -0.71
C ASN A 120 5.06 -10.00 -1.19
N SER A 121 4.62 -9.07 -0.35
CA SER A 121 3.64 -8.04 -0.72
C SER A 121 3.99 -6.70 -0.06
N ASN A 122 3.80 -5.60 -0.79
CA ASN A 122 4.03 -4.25 -0.26
C ASN A 122 2.88 -3.32 -0.61
N THR A 123 2.43 -2.51 0.35
CA THR A 123 1.30 -1.59 0.17
C THR A 123 1.71 -0.29 -0.54
N ILE A 124 2.31 -0.43 -1.69
CA ILE A 124 2.64 0.65 -2.65
C ILE A 124 2.22 0.23 -4.06
N PRO A 125 2.01 1.21 -4.97
CA PRO A 125 2.18 2.65 -4.84
C PRO A 125 1.03 3.35 -4.10
N VAL A 126 1.35 4.53 -3.51
CA VAL A 126 0.34 5.51 -3.08
C VAL A 126 -0.03 6.34 -4.30
N LEU A 127 -1.27 6.23 -4.77
CA LEU A 127 -1.76 6.91 -5.97
C LEU A 127 -2.68 8.11 -5.65
N ASP A 128 -2.72 8.50 -4.38
CA ASP A 128 -3.50 9.63 -3.93
C ASP A 128 -2.91 10.95 -4.44
N LEU A 129 -3.80 11.88 -4.87
CA LEU A 129 -3.45 13.23 -5.27
C LEU A 129 -3.68 14.20 -4.11
N PRO A 130 -2.64 14.75 -3.48
CA PRO A 130 -2.83 15.70 -2.39
C PRO A 130 -3.49 16.97 -2.91
N THR A 131 -4.43 17.52 -2.16
CA THR A 131 -4.86 18.91 -2.33
C THR A 131 -3.77 19.81 -1.80
N ASN A 132 -3.33 20.75 -2.61
CA ASN A 132 -2.29 21.73 -2.34
C ASN A 132 -1.94 21.85 -0.86
N GLU A 133 -0.64 21.62 -0.57
CA GLU A 133 0.07 22.04 0.60
C GLU A 133 -0.31 21.36 1.93
N GLU A 134 0.69 20.86 2.63
CA GLU A 134 0.71 20.60 4.07
C GLU A 134 -0.38 19.72 4.70
N SER A 135 -1.30 19.14 3.97
CA SER A 135 -2.23 18.17 4.55
C SER A 135 -1.46 16.93 4.99
N GLY A 136 -1.16 16.87 6.28
CA GLY A 136 -0.25 15.93 6.91
C GLY A 136 -0.53 14.43 6.70
N ILE A 137 -1.65 14.05 6.10
CA ILE A 137 -2.07 12.67 5.91
C ILE A 137 -1.35 12.02 4.73
N ILE A 138 -1.46 12.61 3.54
CA ILE A 138 -0.78 12.12 2.34
C ILE A 138 0.58 12.80 2.22
N GLY A 139 0.64 14.12 2.08
CA GLY A 139 1.88 14.89 2.07
C GLY A 139 2.95 14.25 1.18
N ASP A 140 4.14 14.03 1.74
CA ASP A 140 5.31 13.43 1.09
C ASP A 140 5.15 11.95 0.66
N ARG A 141 4.02 11.33 0.97
CA ARG A 141 3.65 9.99 0.49
C ARG A 141 3.13 10.00 -0.96
N ALA A 142 2.62 11.14 -1.46
CA ALA A 142 2.22 11.30 -2.86
C ALA A 142 3.44 11.58 -3.75
N TYR A 143 3.36 11.13 -5.02
CA TYR A 143 4.39 11.45 -6.01
C TYR A 143 4.30 12.90 -6.48
N SER A 144 3.09 13.38 -6.79
CA SER A 144 2.86 14.75 -7.29
C SER A 144 1.40 15.15 -7.09
N THR A 145 1.07 16.40 -7.36
CA THR A 145 -0.30 16.90 -7.54
C THR A 145 -0.81 16.70 -8.98
N ASP A 146 0.07 16.33 -9.92
CA ASP A 146 -0.25 16.02 -11.31
C ASP A 146 -0.61 14.54 -11.45
N GLU A 147 -1.86 14.27 -11.84
CA GLU A 147 -2.39 12.92 -12.00
C GLU A 147 -1.64 12.09 -13.04
N ASN A 148 -1.01 12.71 -14.04
CA ASN A 148 -0.24 12.00 -15.07
C ASN A 148 1.10 11.51 -14.52
N ILE A 149 1.74 12.31 -13.68
CA ILE A 149 2.98 11.93 -12.98
C ILE A 149 2.70 10.78 -12.00
N VAL A 150 1.61 10.89 -11.23
CA VAL A 150 1.21 9.84 -10.28
C VAL A 150 0.89 8.55 -11.02
N SER A 151 0.15 8.62 -12.13
CA SER A 151 -0.16 7.45 -12.98
C SER A 151 1.10 6.78 -13.52
N ALA A 152 2.04 7.56 -14.08
CA ALA A 152 3.29 7.04 -14.62
C ALA A 152 4.19 6.42 -13.54
N ALA A 153 4.31 7.08 -12.39
CA ALA A 153 5.04 6.55 -11.24
C ALA A 153 4.44 5.24 -10.73
N GLY A 154 3.09 5.21 -10.59
CA GLY A 154 2.35 4.01 -10.22
C GLY A 154 2.66 2.82 -11.12
N LYS A 155 2.58 3.03 -12.43
CA LYS A 155 2.85 2.00 -13.46
C LYS A 155 4.25 1.40 -13.34
N ILE A 156 5.26 2.25 -13.14
CA ILE A 156 6.64 1.79 -12.94
C ILE A 156 6.76 0.94 -11.67
N VAL A 157 6.20 1.40 -10.55
CA VAL A 157 6.28 0.68 -9.27
C VAL A 157 5.57 -0.67 -9.36
N ILE A 158 4.33 -0.70 -9.87
CA ILE A 158 3.54 -1.93 -10.02
C ILE A 158 4.28 -2.95 -10.89
N LYS A 159 4.70 -2.54 -12.08
CA LYS A 159 5.47 -3.38 -13.01
C LYS A 159 6.74 -3.93 -12.37
N THR A 160 7.49 -3.05 -11.70
CA THR A 160 8.79 -3.40 -11.13
C THR A 160 8.68 -4.37 -9.97
N LEU A 161 7.76 -4.12 -9.02
CA LEU A 161 7.54 -5.03 -7.89
C LEU A 161 7.07 -6.38 -8.38
N THR A 162 6.07 -6.43 -9.26
CA THR A 162 5.53 -7.67 -9.84
C THR A 162 6.64 -8.48 -10.52
N SER A 163 7.45 -7.84 -11.38
CA SER A 163 8.55 -8.50 -12.09
C SER A 163 9.65 -9.02 -11.15
N ASN A 164 9.75 -8.47 -9.95
CA ASN A 164 10.69 -8.91 -8.92
C ASN A 164 10.08 -9.83 -7.86
N GLY A 165 8.83 -10.31 -8.06
CA GLY A 165 8.17 -11.29 -7.20
C GLY A 165 7.66 -10.73 -5.87
N VAL A 166 7.32 -9.44 -5.82
CA VAL A 166 6.62 -8.78 -4.73
C VAL A 166 5.29 -8.25 -5.26
N ALA A 167 4.19 -8.65 -4.65
CA ALA A 167 2.86 -8.18 -5.05
C ALA A 167 2.67 -6.71 -4.59
N PRO A 168 2.46 -5.76 -5.52
CA PRO A 168 2.11 -4.40 -5.18
C PRO A 168 0.65 -4.30 -4.76
N ILE A 169 0.35 -3.41 -3.82
CA ILE A 169 -1.02 -3.07 -3.39
C ILE A 169 -1.18 -1.57 -3.56
N MET A 170 -1.82 -1.14 -4.64
CA MET A 170 -2.09 0.29 -4.84
C MET A 170 -3.08 0.83 -3.81
N LYS A 171 -2.92 2.07 -3.39
CA LYS A 171 -3.76 2.68 -2.36
C LYS A 171 -3.85 4.21 -2.48
N HIS A 172 -4.89 4.81 -1.94
CA HIS A 172 -6.08 4.27 -1.26
C HIS A 172 -7.28 4.47 -2.19
N ILE A 173 -7.67 3.41 -2.90
CA ILE A 173 -8.70 3.49 -3.95
C ILE A 173 -10.07 3.92 -3.37
N PRO A 174 -10.81 4.82 -4.00
CA PRO A 174 -10.57 5.45 -5.30
C PRO A 174 -9.79 6.78 -5.24
N GLY A 175 -9.23 7.18 -4.11
CA GLY A 175 -8.41 8.37 -3.90
C GLY A 175 -8.67 9.04 -2.55
N HIS A 176 -7.61 9.23 -1.77
CA HIS A 176 -7.67 9.81 -0.41
C HIS A 176 -7.31 11.30 -0.38
N GLY A 177 -6.73 11.83 -1.46
CA GLY A 177 -6.03 13.11 -1.44
C GLY A 177 -6.89 14.34 -1.09
N LYS A 178 -8.19 14.33 -1.42
CA LYS A 178 -9.11 15.45 -1.13
C LYS A 178 -9.72 15.43 0.27
N ALA A 179 -9.41 14.42 1.08
CA ALA A 179 -9.89 14.38 2.46
C ALA A 179 -9.14 15.38 3.33
N LYS A 180 -9.90 16.16 4.10
CA LYS A 180 -9.35 17.26 4.94
C LYS A 180 -8.86 16.80 6.31
N VAL A 181 -9.26 15.60 6.74
CA VAL A 181 -8.98 15.07 8.08
C VAL A 181 -8.43 13.66 8.01
N ASP A 182 -7.65 13.28 9.03
CA ASP A 182 -7.08 11.94 9.15
C ASP A 182 -8.18 10.93 9.52
N SER A 183 -8.28 9.85 8.74
CA SER A 183 -9.23 8.75 8.99
C SER A 183 -9.02 8.04 10.34
N HIS A 184 -7.88 8.23 10.98
CA HIS A 184 -7.61 7.73 12.34
C HIS A 184 -8.17 8.63 13.45
N LEU A 185 -8.50 9.89 13.13
CA LEU A 185 -8.98 10.87 14.11
C LEU A 185 -10.45 11.20 13.92
N GLU A 186 -10.89 11.37 12.68
CA GLU A 186 -12.26 11.72 12.32
C GLU A 186 -12.65 11.04 11.00
N MET A 187 -13.96 10.95 10.71
CA MET A 187 -14.46 10.45 9.45
C MET A 187 -14.12 11.42 8.31
N PRO A 188 -13.18 11.06 7.41
CA PRO A 188 -12.83 11.93 6.30
C PRO A 188 -13.97 11.95 5.27
N MET A 189 -14.28 13.14 4.79
CA MET A 189 -15.35 13.36 3.81
C MET A 189 -14.83 14.14 2.61
N VAL A 190 -15.35 13.80 1.43
CA VAL A 190 -15.08 14.46 0.16
C VAL A 190 -16.39 14.92 -0.46
N ASP A 191 -16.50 16.23 -0.69
CA ASP A 191 -17.71 16.88 -1.24
C ASP A 191 -17.54 17.26 -2.73
N ALA A 192 -16.47 16.81 -3.37
CA ALA A 192 -16.20 17.08 -4.78
C ALA A 192 -17.21 16.35 -5.70
N ASP A 193 -17.47 16.95 -6.87
CA ASP A 193 -18.30 16.33 -7.89
C ASP A 193 -17.63 15.08 -8.48
N GLU A 194 -18.44 14.07 -8.78
CA GLU A 194 -17.97 12.79 -9.34
C GLU A 194 -17.14 13.01 -10.62
N ILE A 195 -17.60 13.89 -11.52
CA ILE A 195 -16.87 14.22 -12.77
C ILE A 195 -15.46 14.75 -12.49
N LEU A 196 -15.28 15.56 -11.44
CA LEU A 196 -13.96 16.06 -11.06
C LEU A 196 -13.10 14.96 -10.44
N LEU A 197 -13.71 14.08 -9.65
CA LEU A 197 -13.01 12.93 -9.05
C LEU A 197 -12.55 11.95 -10.12
N GLU A 198 -13.41 11.61 -11.10
CA GLU A 198 -13.07 10.74 -12.22
C GLU A 198 -11.92 11.31 -13.07
N LYS A 199 -11.95 12.62 -13.30
CA LYS A 199 -10.95 13.30 -14.14
C LYS A 199 -9.56 13.35 -13.48
N TYR A 200 -9.50 13.46 -12.15
CA TYR A 200 -8.25 13.69 -11.42
C TYR A 200 -7.96 12.56 -10.45
N ASP A 201 -8.75 12.41 -9.38
CA ASP A 201 -8.43 11.56 -8.23
C ASP A 201 -8.53 10.06 -8.55
N PHE A 202 -9.50 9.66 -9.38
CA PHE A 202 -9.70 8.26 -9.76
C PHE A 202 -8.81 7.84 -10.92
N LYS A 203 -8.34 8.79 -11.74
CA LYS A 203 -7.54 8.54 -12.95
C LYS A 203 -6.27 7.71 -12.67
N PRO A 204 -5.42 8.01 -11.67
CA PRO A 204 -4.24 7.19 -11.40
C PRO A 204 -4.58 5.73 -11.10
N PHE A 205 -5.70 5.47 -10.45
CA PHE A 205 -6.16 4.10 -10.16
C PHE A 205 -6.65 3.40 -11.42
N THR A 206 -7.45 4.10 -12.24
CA THR A 206 -7.96 3.56 -13.51
C THR A 206 -6.82 3.24 -14.49
N GLU A 207 -5.82 4.13 -14.60
CA GLU A 207 -4.66 3.91 -15.46
C GLU A 207 -3.68 2.83 -14.95
N ASN A 208 -3.86 2.37 -13.72
CA ASN A 208 -3.09 1.30 -13.08
C ASN A 208 -3.95 0.08 -12.71
N ALA A 209 -5.08 -0.12 -13.40
CA ALA A 209 -6.02 -1.20 -13.12
C ALA A 209 -5.45 -2.62 -13.35
N GLU A 210 -4.25 -2.75 -13.94
CA GLU A 210 -3.53 -4.01 -14.02
C GLU A 210 -2.95 -4.49 -12.68
N ALA A 211 -2.94 -3.64 -11.64
CA ALA A 211 -2.55 -4.05 -10.29
C ALA A 211 -3.50 -5.13 -9.76
N GLN A 212 -2.93 -6.23 -9.27
CA GLN A 212 -3.72 -7.37 -8.80
C GLN A 212 -4.43 -7.11 -7.46
N LEU A 213 -3.94 -6.16 -6.68
CA LEU A 213 -4.41 -5.84 -5.34
C LEU A 213 -4.54 -4.33 -5.16
N ALA A 214 -5.59 -3.93 -4.46
CA ALA A 214 -5.80 -2.54 -4.05
C ALA A 214 -6.30 -2.47 -2.60
N MET A 215 -5.97 -1.38 -1.92
CA MET A 215 -6.47 -1.05 -0.59
C MET A 215 -7.45 0.09 -0.70
N THR A 216 -8.68 -0.12 -0.20
CA THR A 216 -9.75 0.87 -0.24
C THR A 216 -9.53 2.00 0.77
N ALA A 217 -9.94 3.20 0.39
CA ALA A 217 -9.96 4.36 1.28
C ALA A 217 -11.10 4.28 2.31
N HIS A 218 -10.81 4.58 3.56
CA HIS A 218 -11.83 4.76 4.60
C HIS A 218 -12.39 6.18 4.56
N ILE A 219 -12.98 6.57 3.43
CA ILE A 219 -13.47 7.92 3.13
C ILE A 219 -14.91 7.87 2.67
N LYS A 220 -15.67 8.90 3.03
CA LYS A 220 -17.02 9.12 2.56
C LYS A 220 -17.02 10.10 1.40
N PHE A 221 -17.55 9.69 0.26
CA PHE A 221 -17.76 10.53 -0.92
C PHE A 221 -19.24 10.97 -0.93
N ASN A 222 -19.54 12.11 -0.30
CA ASN A 222 -20.92 12.53 -0.02
C ASN A 222 -21.79 12.65 -1.27
N LYS A 223 -21.23 12.99 -2.43
CA LYS A 223 -21.99 13.13 -3.69
C LYS A 223 -22.14 11.81 -4.47
N ILE A 224 -21.51 10.72 -4.01
CA ILE A 224 -21.61 9.40 -4.64
C ILE A 224 -22.39 8.44 -3.73
N ASP A 225 -21.99 8.36 -2.45
CA ASP A 225 -22.68 7.60 -1.40
C ASP A 225 -22.53 8.34 -0.08
N SER A 226 -23.61 9.01 0.34
CA SER A 226 -23.63 9.79 1.58
C SER A 226 -23.75 8.95 2.85
N ASP A 227 -24.06 7.66 2.73
CA ASP A 227 -24.35 6.80 3.87
C ASP A 227 -23.16 5.91 4.26
N ASN A 228 -22.35 5.52 3.26
CA ASN A 228 -21.26 4.57 3.48
C ASN A 228 -19.90 5.15 3.08
N ILE A 229 -18.86 4.74 3.81
CA ILE A 229 -17.47 4.94 3.37
C ILE A 229 -17.16 4.05 2.17
N ALA A 230 -16.19 4.43 1.33
CA ALA A 230 -15.83 3.71 0.11
C ALA A 230 -15.63 2.20 0.34
N THR A 231 -14.98 1.81 1.45
CA THR A 231 -14.74 0.41 1.82
C THR A 231 -16.01 -0.43 1.96
N PHE A 232 -17.14 0.18 2.36
CA PHE A 232 -18.43 -0.51 2.58
C PHE A 232 -19.51 -0.09 1.58
N SER A 233 -19.21 0.83 0.67
CA SER A 233 -20.15 1.31 -0.33
C SER A 233 -20.27 0.34 -1.50
N LYS A 234 -21.40 -0.33 -1.63
CA LYS A 234 -21.72 -1.14 -2.82
C LYS A 234 -21.72 -0.29 -4.09
N THR A 235 -22.14 0.97 -4.01
CA THR A 235 -22.15 1.90 -5.14
C THR A 235 -20.74 2.16 -5.62
N ILE A 236 -19.82 2.53 -4.73
CA ILE A 236 -18.44 2.83 -5.07
C ILE A 236 -17.72 1.57 -5.57
N ILE A 237 -17.87 0.44 -4.87
CA ILE A 237 -17.22 -0.82 -5.25
C ILE A 237 -17.66 -1.31 -6.63
N ASN A 238 -18.94 -1.19 -6.98
CA ASN A 238 -19.44 -1.73 -8.24
C ASN A 238 -19.33 -0.75 -9.43
N LYS A 239 -19.23 0.57 -9.15
CA LYS A 239 -19.27 1.61 -10.19
C LYS A 239 -17.89 2.21 -10.48
N ILE A 240 -17.02 2.26 -9.47
CA ILE A 240 -15.76 3.02 -9.51
C ILE A 240 -14.55 2.11 -9.32
N ILE A 241 -14.64 1.09 -8.46
CA ILE A 241 -13.59 0.10 -8.19
C ILE A 241 -13.86 -1.18 -8.98
#